data_c3b34be7b191950888a7d59368cd505e
#
_entry.id   c3b34be7b191950888a7d59368cd505e
#
_cell.length_a   1.000
_cell.length_b   1.000
_cell.length_c   1.000
_cell.angle_alpha   90.00
_cell.angle_beta   90.00
_cell.angle_gamma   90.00
#
_symmetry.space_group_name_H-M   'P 1'
#
loop_
_entity.id
_entity.type
_entity.pdbx_description
1 polymer ?
#
loop_
_entity_poly.entity_id
_entity_poly.type
_entity_poly.pdbx_seq_one_letter_code
_entity_poly.pdbx_strand_id
1 'polypeptide(L)'
;MATVLKSTTNNRIGQLEITCTKNFYVIANLRALLESPSFPPALHPFIQQLKSLYIPIPPTRKTCSKPLTSLDSSLFQNLIDRINVLFPLSANVSWLSSDRWQKLNQKDRLKFALVNSKVNQLENLTFDEVVFSTEESNKNNCVVSLKPNTLATHGIIHGIFKHSRVTPNKVHLTDTWIIIKPLSPVSSTIDQPFAQLGSYNIGLSLRKIEKNTTKCILHIDEVLAHCAWIKYKSGELTHKIDYNCMALVCLDH
;
A
#
# COMPACT_ATOMS: atom_id res chain seq x y z
N MET A 1 -0.01 -11.04 20.25
CA MET A 1 1.45 -11.03 20.07
C MET A 1 2.22 -10.56 21.32
N ALA A 2 1.88 -9.44 21.95
CA ALA A 2 2.57 -8.96 23.17
C ALA A 2 2.59 -9.94 24.36
N THR A 3 1.54 -10.76 24.53
CA THR A 3 1.45 -11.75 25.64
C THR A 3 2.39 -12.95 25.41
N VAL A 4 2.59 -13.37 24.16
CA VAL A 4 3.51 -14.46 23.81
C VAL A 4 4.96 -14.02 23.98
N LEU A 5 5.28 -12.78 23.64
CA LEU A 5 6.61 -12.22 23.85
C LEU A 5 6.97 -12.11 25.35
N LYS A 6 5.99 -11.76 26.21
CA LYS A 6 6.21 -11.68 27.68
C LYS A 6 6.50 -13.03 28.32
N SER A 7 5.97 -14.12 27.78
CA SER A 7 6.17 -15.47 28.35
C SER A 7 7.47 -16.14 27.91
N THR A 8 8.13 -15.62 26.88
CA THR A 8 9.31 -16.26 26.26
C THR A 8 10.62 -15.49 26.42
N THR A 9 10.58 -14.30 27.07
CA THR A 9 11.76 -13.44 27.18
C THR A 9 12.34 -13.43 28.57
N ASN A 10 13.56 -13.92 28.71
CA ASN A 10 14.40 -13.63 29.86
C ASN A 10 14.93 -12.19 29.72
N ASN A 11 14.69 -11.35 30.74
CA ASN A 11 15.08 -9.93 30.80
C ASN A 11 16.61 -9.68 30.84
N ARG A 12 17.44 -10.52 30.25
CA ARG A 12 18.89 -10.29 30.14
C ARG A 12 19.21 -9.54 28.86
N ILE A 13 19.91 -8.42 28.99
CA ILE A 13 20.40 -7.58 27.91
C ILE A 13 21.14 -8.45 26.87
N GLY A 14 20.74 -8.38 25.60
CA GLY A 14 21.32 -9.14 24.49
C GLY A 14 20.70 -10.50 24.21
N GLN A 15 19.89 -11.07 25.08
CA GLN A 15 19.23 -12.38 24.84
C GLN A 15 17.87 -12.26 24.13
N LEU A 16 17.26 -11.07 24.14
CA LEU A 16 15.96 -10.84 23.51
C LEU A 16 16.04 -11.04 21.99
N GLU A 17 17.05 -10.47 21.36
CA GLU A 17 17.29 -10.57 19.91
C GLU A 17 17.55 -12.01 19.49
N ILE A 18 18.39 -12.74 20.26
CA ILE A 18 18.70 -14.15 19.98
C ILE A 18 17.42 -15.00 20.11
N THR A 19 16.61 -14.76 21.15
CA THR A 19 15.36 -15.50 21.38
C THR A 19 14.34 -15.20 20.31
N CYS A 20 14.18 -13.92 19.92
CA CYS A 20 13.27 -13.51 18.85
C CYS A 20 13.70 -14.09 17.51
N THR A 21 15.00 -14.03 17.17
CA THR A 21 15.54 -14.59 15.93
C THR A 21 15.36 -16.10 15.89
N LYS A 22 15.68 -16.80 16.98
CA LYS A 22 15.49 -18.26 17.08
C LYS A 22 14.02 -18.65 16.89
N ASN A 23 13.11 -17.95 17.57
CA ASN A 23 11.67 -18.22 17.45
C ASN A 23 11.16 -17.91 16.04
N PHE A 24 11.65 -16.84 15.41
CA PHE A 24 11.34 -16.52 14.03
C PHE A 24 11.79 -17.65 13.07
N TYR A 25 13.01 -18.13 13.21
CA TYR A 25 13.53 -19.27 12.42
C TYR A 25 12.71 -20.54 12.62
N VAL A 26 12.38 -20.87 13.87
CA VAL A 26 11.57 -22.05 14.18
C VAL A 26 10.19 -21.95 13.57
N ILE A 27 9.55 -20.79 13.63
CA ILE A 27 8.21 -20.56 13.04
C ILE A 27 8.29 -20.61 11.51
N ALA A 28 9.29 -19.98 10.89
CA ALA A 28 9.49 -20.00 9.45
C ALA A 28 9.73 -21.41 8.92
N ASN A 29 10.61 -22.18 9.59
CA ASN A 29 10.88 -23.56 9.23
C ASN A 29 9.65 -24.45 9.43
N LEU A 30 8.88 -24.25 10.49
CA LEU A 30 7.64 -24.99 10.73
C LEU A 30 6.62 -24.70 9.63
N ARG A 31 6.46 -23.43 9.22
CA ARG A 31 5.58 -23.06 8.09
C ARG A 31 6.01 -23.75 6.81
N ALA A 32 7.29 -23.66 6.45
CA ALA A 32 7.82 -24.30 5.26
C ALA A 32 7.61 -25.82 5.28
N LEU A 33 7.77 -26.47 6.45
CA LEU A 33 7.52 -27.89 6.60
C LEU A 33 6.03 -28.24 6.42
N LEU A 34 5.12 -27.45 7.00
CA LEU A 34 3.67 -27.63 6.90
C LEU A 34 3.12 -27.38 5.49
N GLU A 35 3.83 -26.59 4.69
CA GLU A 35 3.49 -26.29 3.28
C GLU A 35 4.23 -27.19 2.29
N SER A 36 5.14 -28.04 2.78
CA SER A 36 5.90 -28.96 1.92
C SER A 36 4.97 -30.02 1.30
N PRO A 37 5.14 -30.30 -0.02
CA PRO A 37 4.44 -31.40 -0.69
C PRO A 37 4.72 -32.76 -0.08
N SER A 38 5.84 -32.93 0.64
CA SER A 38 6.22 -34.17 1.33
C SER A 38 5.53 -34.37 2.67
N PHE A 39 4.74 -33.39 3.12
CA PHE A 39 4.04 -33.51 4.40
C PHE A 39 2.88 -34.53 4.30
N PRO A 40 2.74 -35.44 5.28
CA PRO A 40 1.76 -36.51 5.21
C PRO A 40 0.33 -35.99 5.00
N PRO A 41 -0.38 -36.43 3.93
CA PRO A 41 -1.74 -35.95 3.61
C PRO A 41 -2.73 -36.16 4.74
N ALA A 42 -2.57 -37.22 5.54
CA ALA A 42 -3.42 -37.53 6.68
C ALA A 42 -3.44 -36.42 7.75
N LEU A 43 -2.42 -35.56 7.81
CA LEU A 43 -2.33 -34.49 8.79
C LEU A 43 -2.84 -33.14 8.26
N HIS A 44 -3.16 -33.01 6.97
CA HIS A 44 -3.69 -31.78 6.38
C HIS A 44 -4.97 -31.25 7.07
N PRO A 45 -5.95 -32.09 7.48
CA PRO A 45 -7.14 -31.59 8.20
C PRO A 45 -6.79 -30.92 9.53
N PHE A 46 -5.81 -31.48 10.26
CA PHE A 46 -5.36 -30.89 11.53
C PHE A 46 -4.61 -29.57 11.32
N ILE A 47 -3.84 -29.43 10.23
CA ILE A 47 -3.18 -28.17 9.86
C ILE A 47 -4.23 -27.10 9.55
N GLN A 48 -5.26 -27.44 8.78
CA GLN A 48 -6.35 -26.53 8.46
C GLN A 48 -7.07 -26.08 9.74
N GLN A 49 -7.32 -27.01 10.65
CA GLN A 49 -7.93 -26.70 11.93
C GLN A 49 -7.05 -25.80 12.82
N LEU A 50 -5.75 -26.04 12.87
CA LEU A 50 -4.78 -25.16 13.54
C LEU A 50 -4.71 -23.78 12.89
N LYS A 51 -4.64 -23.71 11.56
CA LYS A 51 -4.65 -22.43 10.83
C LYS A 51 -5.92 -21.64 11.15
N SER A 52 -7.08 -22.28 11.22
CA SER A 52 -8.35 -21.61 11.56
C SER A 52 -8.39 -21.04 12.98
N LEU A 53 -7.69 -21.66 13.93
CA LEU A 53 -7.58 -21.17 15.31
C LEU A 53 -6.66 -19.95 15.44
N TYR A 54 -5.67 -19.82 14.55
CA TYR A 54 -4.68 -18.73 14.57
C TYR A 54 -4.96 -17.63 13.56
N ILE A 55 -5.88 -17.83 12.62
CA ILE A 55 -6.38 -16.73 11.79
C ILE A 55 -7.21 -15.84 12.72
N PRO A 56 -6.77 -14.62 13.02
CA PRO A 56 -7.59 -13.70 13.80
C PRO A 56 -8.91 -13.56 13.04
N ILE A 57 -10.02 -13.94 13.68
CA ILE A 57 -11.35 -13.65 13.16
C ILE A 57 -11.35 -12.16 12.87
N PRO A 58 -11.46 -11.72 11.60
CA PRO A 58 -11.46 -10.30 11.31
C PRO A 58 -12.57 -9.72 12.18
N PRO A 59 -12.28 -8.68 12.97
CA PRO A 59 -13.31 -8.09 13.82
C PRO A 59 -14.47 -7.75 12.89
N THR A 60 -15.65 -8.31 13.17
CA THR A 60 -16.89 -7.98 12.48
C THR A 60 -17.21 -6.52 12.84
N ARG A 61 -16.42 -5.60 12.28
CA ARG A 61 -16.72 -4.18 12.37
C ARG A 61 -18.01 -4.00 11.59
N LYS A 62 -19.10 -3.74 12.32
CA LYS A 62 -20.28 -3.12 11.73
C LYS A 62 -19.71 -1.96 10.89
N THR A 63 -19.80 -2.09 9.58
CA THR A 63 -19.44 -1.03 8.64
C THR A 63 -20.44 0.08 8.86
N CYS A 64 -20.19 0.95 9.83
CA CYS A 64 -20.80 2.25 9.82
C CYS A 64 -20.38 2.88 8.49
N SER A 65 -21.30 2.98 7.57
CA SER A 65 -21.08 3.69 6.31
C SER A 65 -20.72 5.13 6.68
N LYS A 66 -19.42 5.44 6.66
CA LYS A 66 -18.98 6.83 6.82
C LYS A 66 -19.65 7.65 5.73
N PRO A 67 -20.10 8.87 6.02
CA PRO A 67 -20.70 9.73 5.01
C PRO A 67 -19.71 9.91 3.86
N LEU A 68 -20.23 9.95 2.63
CA LEU A 68 -19.43 10.21 1.45
C LEU A 68 -18.75 11.58 1.57
N THR A 69 -17.45 11.61 1.38
CA THR A 69 -16.65 12.85 1.35
C THR A 69 -16.34 13.24 -0.09
N SER A 70 -16.17 14.54 -0.33
CA SER A 70 -15.73 15.01 -1.64
C SER A 70 -14.21 15.13 -1.67
N LEU A 71 -13.59 14.67 -2.76
CA LEU A 71 -12.18 14.95 -3.05
C LEU A 71 -12.00 16.45 -3.32
N ASP A 72 -10.85 17.00 -2.97
CA ASP A 72 -10.47 18.34 -3.41
C ASP A 72 -10.32 18.39 -4.95
N SER A 73 -10.38 19.59 -5.52
CA SER A 73 -10.40 19.77 -6.97
C SER A 73 -9.17 19.20 -7.68
N SER A 74 -8.01 19.26 -7.05
CA SER A 74 -6.74 18.75 -7.60
C SER A 74 -6.73 17.22 -7.63
N LEU A 75 -7.04 16.59 -6.51
CA LEU A 75 -7.14 15.12 -6.42
C LEU A 75 -8.27 14.59 -7.29
N PHE A 76 -9.40 15.30 -7.39
CA PHE A 76 -10.50 14.89 -8.26
C PHE A 76 -10.10 14.91 -9.73
N GLN A 77 -9.35 15.93 -10.18
CA GLN A 77 -8.85 15.95 -11.55
C GLN A 77 -7.86 14.79 -11.79
N ASN A 78 -6.95 14.53 -10.86
CA ASN A 78 -6.04 13.40 -10.93
C ASN A 78 -6.80 12.06 -11.03
N LEU A 79 -7.89 11.89 -10.28
CA LEU A 79 -8.72 10.69 -10.37
C LEU A 79 -9.32 10.51 -11.76
N ILE A 80 -9.87 11.58 -12.35
CA ILE A 80 -10.46 11.54 -13.70
C ILE A 80 -9.39 11.16 -14.74
N ASP A 81 -8.21 11.78 -14.66
CA ASP A 81 -7.11 11.51 -15.56
C ASP A 81 -6.66 10.04 -15.47
N ARG A 82 -6.56 9.50 -14.25
CA ARG A 82 -6.21 8.08 -14.04
C ARG A 82 -7.32 7.14 -14.52
N ILE A 83 -8.59 7.44 -14.27
CA ILE A 83 -9.71 6.67 -14.79
C ILE A 83 -9.69 6.63 -16.33
N ASN A 84 -9.39 7.74 -17.00
CA ASN A 84 -9.30 7.78 -18.45
C ASN A 84 -8.14 6.92 -18.99
N VAL A 85 -7.04 6.82 -18.25
CA VAL A 85 -5.88 5.99 -18.63
C VAL A 85 -6.14 4.51 -18.38
N LEU A 86 -6.65 4.15 -17.20
CA LEU A 86 -6.78 2.75 -16.78
C LEU A 86 -8.07 2.09 -17.25
N PHE A 87 -9.14 2.88 -17.37
CA PHE A 87 -10.47 2.40 -17.74
C PHE A 87 -11.05 3.22 -18.90
N PRO A 88 -10.36 3.26 -20.07
CA PRO A 88 -10.86 3.99 -21.23
C PRO A 88 -12.22 3.41 -21.64
N LEU A 89 -13.11 4.28 -22.02
CA LEU A 89 -14.36 3.90 -22.65
C LEU A 89 -14.13 3.55 -24.14
N SER A 90 -15.07 3.77 -25.02
CA SER A 90 -14.83 3.64 -26.46
C SER A 90 -13.92 4.76 -26.99
N ALA A 91 -13.37 4.63 -28.21
CA ALA A 91 -12.44 5.57 -28.82
C ALA A 91 -12.90 7.05 -28.84
N ASN A 92 -14.20 7.31 -28.68
CA ASN A 92 -14.78 8.66 -28.75
C ASN A 92 -15.47 9.10 -27.46
N VAL A 93 -15.35 8.34 -26.37
CA VAL A 93 -16.01 8.65 -25.08
C VAL A 93 -14.95 8.69 -23.97
N SER A 94 -14.95 9.78 -23.20
CA SER A 94 -14.03 9.97 -22.08
C SER A 94 -14.79 10.28 -20.79
N TRP A 95 -14.13 10.09 -19.68
CA TRP A 95 -14.67 10.45 -18.36
C TRP A 95 -14.44 11.94 -18.09
N LEU A 96 -15.46 12.61 -17.56
CA LEU A 96 -15.41 14.04 -17.26
C LEU A 96 -16.14 14.37 -15.96
N SER A 97 -15.73 15.46 -15.30
CA SER A 97 -16.43 15.97 -14.12
C SER A 97 -17.79 16.58 -14.50
N SER A 98 -18.74 16.54 -13.56
CA SER A 98 -20.07 17.13 -13.75
C SER A 98 -20.01 18.63 -14.09
N ASP A 99 -19.11 19.38 -13.44
CA ASP A 99 -18.97 20.83 -13.65
C ASP A 99 -18.49 21.18 -15.05
N ARG A 100 -17.52 20.38 -15.58
CA ARG A 100 -17.05 20.56 -16.96
C ARG A 100 -18.11 20.13 -17.96
N TRP A 101 -18.80 19.02 -17.71
CA TRP A 101 -19.83 18.50 -18.57
C TRP A 101 -21.00 19.47 -18.73
N GLN A 102 -21.43 20.17 -17.65
CA GLN A 102 -22.50 21.16 -17.71
C GLN A 102 -22.17 22.35 -18.64
N LYS A 103 -20.90 22.68 -18.79
CA LYS A 103 -20.40 23.77 -19.66
C LYS A 103 -20.33 23.39 -21.13
N LEU A 104 -20.50 22.11 -21.48
CA LEU A 104 -20.44 21.62 -22.86
C LEU A 104 -21.77 21.80 -23.58
N ASN A 105 -21.66 21.94 -24.91
CA ASN A 105 -22.80 21.92 -25.81
C ASN A 105 -23.48 20.53 -25.83
N GLN A 106 -24.76 20.48 -26.14
CA GLN A 106 -25.52 19.23 -26.12
C GLN A 106 -24.93 18.12 -26.97
N LYS A 107 -24.38 18.45 -28.17
CA LYS A 107 -23.71 17.49 -29.08
C LYS A 107 -22.44 16.91 -28.48
N ASP A 108 -21.67 17.73 -27.77
CA ASP A 108 -20.41 17.28 -27.16
C ASP A 108 -20.62 16.47 -25.89
N ARG A 109 -21.73 16.68 -25.19
CA ARG A 109 -22.07 15.92 -23.96
C ARG A 109 -22.14 14.40 -24.20
N LEU A 110 -22.51 13.98 -25.40
CA LEU A 110 -22.59 12.56 -25.77
C LEU A 110 -21.22 11.86 -25.82
N LYS A 111 -20.14 12.64 -25.88
CA LYS A 111 -18.75 12.14 -25.89
C LYS A 111 -18.19 11.91 -24.50
N PHE A 112 -18.96 12.16 -23.45
CA PHE A 112 -18.45 12.10 -22.08
C PHE A 112 -19.37 11.32 -21.14
N ALA A 113 -18.76 10.49 -20.32
CA ALA A 113 -19.39 9.87 -19.16
C ALA A 113 -19.04 10.65 -17.89
N LEU A 114 -19.96 10.72 -16.95
CA LEU A 114 -19.81 11.54 -15.76
C LEU A 114 -19.10 10.79 -14.63
N VAL A 115 -18.18 11.50 -13.98
CA VAL A 115 -17.54 11.10 -12.72
C VAL A 115 -17.93 12.12 -11.67
N ASN A 116 -18.30 11.67 -10.47
CA ASN A 116 -18.58 12.53 -9.32
C ASN A 116 -17.35 12.57 -8.39
N SER A 117 -17.25 13.63 -7.58
CA SER A 117 -16.16 13.80 -6.62
C SER A 117 -16.35 13.05 -5.30
N LYS A 118 -17.52 12.43 -5.10
CA LYS A 118 -17.87 11.78 -3.84
C LYS A 118 -17.23 10.41 -3.74
N VAL A 119 -16.56 10.16 -2.62
CA VAL A 119 -15.82 8.92 -2.36
C VAL A 119 -16.15 8.39 -0.97
N ASN A 120 -16.03 7.09 -0.80
CA ASN A 120 -16.12 6.42 0.49
C ASN A 120 -14.70 6.22 1.04
N GLN A 121 -14.30 7.01 2.02
CA GLN A 121 -12.97 6.92 2.63
C GLN A 121 -12.85 5.70 3.54
N LEU A 122 -11.67 5.08 3.47
CA LEU A 122 -11.27 3.91 4.27
C LEU A 122 -10.04 4.27 5.10
N GLU A 123 -9.94 3.73 6.30
CA GLU A 123 -8.74 3.84 7.15
C GLU A 123 -7.72 2.76 6.80
N ASN A 124 -8.21 1.60 6.39
CA ASN A 124 -7.41 0.46 5.99
C ASN A 124 -8.13 -0.34 4.90
N LEU A 125 -7.37 -1.14 4.20
CA LEU A 125 -7.81 -2.02 3.13
C LEU A 125 -7.06 -3.33 3.23
N THR A 126 -7.75 -4.45 3.11
CA THR A 126 -7.12 -5.74 2.87
C THR A 126 -7.20 -6.04 1.38
N PHE A 127 -6.05 -6.24 0.75
CA PHE A 127 -5.90 -6.57 -0.66
C PHE A 127 -4.82 -7.65 -0.78
N ASP A 128 -5.12 -8.74 -1.46
CA ASP A 128 -4.25 -9.93 -1.59
C ASP A 128 -3.67 -10.39 -0.23
N GLU A 129 -4.56 -10.52 0.78
CA GLU A 129 -4.22 -10.92 2.16
C GLU A 129 -3.34 -9.91 2.93
N VAL A 130 -2.93 -8.82 2.30
CA VAL A 130 -2.12 -7.76 2.91
C VAL A 130 -3.00 -6.62 3.40
N VAL A 131 -2.71 -6.12 4.59
CA VAL A 131 -3.42 -4.98 5.16
C VAL A 131 -2.63 -3.70 4.89
N PHE A 132 -3.19 -2.85 4.05
CA PHE A 132 -2.71 -1.48 3.80
C PHE A 132 -3.46 -0.49 4.70
N SER A 133 -2.77 0.52 5.17
CA SER A 133 -3.33 1.54 6.06
C SER A 133 -2.87 2.93 5.67
N THR A 134 -3.60 3.95 6.06
CA THR A 134 -3.11 5.33 5.91
C THR A 134 -2.02 5.64 6.94
N GLU A 135 -1.14 6.60 6.65
CA GLU A 135 -0.10 7.09 7.56
C GLU A 135 -0.67 7.49 8.94
N GLU A 136 -1.90 8.00 8.95
CA GLU A 136 -2.59 8.45 10.18
C GLU A 136 -3.14 7.27 10.98
N SER A 137 -3.65 6.23 10.32
CA SER A 137 -4.29 5.11 11.02
C SER A 137 -3.31 4.07 11.52
N ASN A 138 -2.30 3.70 10.72
CA ASN A 138 -1.23 2.77 11.12
C ASN A 138 0.04 3.00 10.29
N LYS A 139 1.04 3.61 10.91
CA LYS A 139 2.31 3.95 10.26
C LYS A 139 3.07 2.73 9.73
N ASN A 140 2.91 1.56 10.34
CA ASN A 140 3.66 0.38 9.95
C ASN A 140 3.22 -0.19 8.58
N ASN A 141 1.96 0.04 8.17
CA ASN A 141 1.37 -0.53 6.97
C ASN A 141 1.07 0.53 5.89
N CYS A 142 1.75 1.68 5.93
CA CYS A 142 1.45 2.79 5.04
C CYS A 142 2.49 3.00 3.91
N VAL A 143 3.59 2.27 3.90
CA VAL A 143 4.63 2.44 2.87
C VAL A 143 4.54 1.32 1.86
N VAL A 144 4.52 1.69 0.57
CA VAL A 144 4.31 0.76 -0.53
C VAL A 144 5.35 0.94 -1.64
N SER A 145 5.67 -0.17 -2.27
CA SER A 145 6.33 -0.22 -3.57
C SER A 145 5.27 -0.26 -4.66
N LEU A 146 5.55 0.36 -5.78
CA LEU A 146 4.64 0.55 -6.90
C LEU A 146 5.16 -0.12 -8.16
N LYS A 147 4.26 -0.50 -9.05
CA LYS A 147 4.61 -1.10 -10.35
C LYS A 147 5.47 -0.14 -11.20
N PRO A 148 6.37 -0.66 -12.05
CA PRO A 148 7.36 0.15 -12.78
C PRO A 148 6.77 1.27 -13.65
N ASN A 149 5.55 1.12 -14.12
CA ASN A 149 4.90 2.07 -15.02
C ASN A 149 4.10 3.17 -14.31
N THR A 150 4.32 3.34 -13.00
CA THR A 150 3.66 4.37 -12.21
C THR A 150 4.52 5.63 -12.08
N LEU A 151 3.93 6.73 -11.58
CA LEU A 151 4.61 8.03 -11.42
C LEU A 151 5.75 8.00 -10.39
N ALA A 152 5.80 7.00 -9.55
CA ALA A 152 6.82 6.82 -8.53
C ALA A 152 7.07 5.34 -8.29
N THR A 153 8.25 4.99 -7.77
CA THR A 153 8.56 3.60 -7.41
C THR A 153 8.13 3.24 -5.99
N HIS A 154 8.01 4.23 -5.11
CA HIS A 154 7.60 4.05 -3.71
C HIS A 154 6.78 5.26 -3.25
N GLY A 155 5.90 5.03 -2.28
CA GLY A 155 5.10 6.10 -1.70
C GLY A 155 4.58 5.79 -0.30
N ILE A 156 4.11 6.83 0.37
CA ILE A 156 3.42 6.73 1.66
C ILE A 156 1.93 6.90 1.42
N ILE A 157 1.11 5.97 1.85
CA ILE A 157 -0.35 6.03 1.73
C ILE A 157 -0.88 7.12 2.67
N HIS A 158 -1.43 8.16 2.08
CA HIS A 158 -2.08 9.26 2.79
C HIS A 158 -3.59 9.08 2.89
N GLY A 159 -4.20 8.41 1.92
CA GLY A 159 -5.64 8.13 1.91
C GLY A 159 -5.95 6.87 1.13
N ILE A 160 -7.04 6.21 1.50
CA ILE A 160 -7.60 5.06 0.81
C ILE A 160 -9.08 5.33 0.63
N PHE A 161 -9.62 5.10 -0.56
CA PHE A 161 -11.04 5.31 -0.80
C PHE A 161 -11.60 4.41 -1.88
N LYS A 162 -12.92 4.17 -1.82
CA LYS A 162 -13.69 3.56 -2.91
C LYS A 162 -14.42 4.64 -3.69
N HIS A 163 -14.33 4.55 -5.00
CA HIS A 163 -15.05 5.42 -5.92
C HIS A 163 -15.97 4.60 -6.79
N SER A 164 -17.24 5.02 -6.86
CA SER A 164 -18.25 4.39 -7.70
C SER A 164 -18.60 5.29 -8.87
N ARG A 165 -18.72 4.72 -10.06
CA ARG A 165 -19.12 5.39 -11.29
C ARG A 165 -20.06 4.52 -12.10
N VAL A 166 -20.79 5.14 -12.99
CA VAL A 166 -21.74 4.46 -13.89
C VAL A 166 -21.29 4.65 -15.33
N THR A 167 -21.12 3.55 -16.04
CA THR A 167 -20.78 3.59 -17.46
C THR A 167 -21.98 4.07 -18.30
N PRO A 168 -21.78 4.51 -19.55
CA PRO A 168 -22.87 4.85 -20.47
C PRO A 168 -23.90 3.72 -20.63
N ASN A 169 -23.46 2.47 -20.51
CA ASN A 169 -24.31 1.27 -20.59
C ASN A 169 -25.00 0.93 -19.26
N LYS A 170 -25.02 1.89 -18.30
CA LYS A 170 -25.66 1.73 -16.98
C LYS A 170 -25.03 0.67 -16.08
N VAL A 171 -23.80 0.25 -16.35
CA VAL A 171 -23.05 -0.68 -15.49
C VAL A 171 -22.43 0.13 -14.33
N HIS A 172 -22.70 -0.31 -13.09
CA HIS A 172 -22.07 0.27 -11.90
C HIS A 172 -20.71 -0.37 -11.68
N LEU A 173 -19.68 0.48 -11.62
CA LEU A 173 -18.30 0.08 -11.33
C LEU A 173 -17.88 0.72 -10.01
N THR A 174 -17.19 -0.05 -9.18
CA THR A 174 -16.62 0.45 -7.92
C THR A 174 -15.18 -0.05 -7.82
N ASP A 175 -14.25 0.90 -7.77
CA ASP A 175 -12.82 0.60 -7.67
C ASP A 175 -12.24 1.18 -6.40
N THR A 176 -11.13 0.61 -5.96
CA THR A 176 -10.38 1.08 -4.81
C THR A 176 -9.15 1.86 -5.27
N TRP A 177 -8.98 3.02 -4.68
CA TRP A 177 -7.94 3.98 -4.99
C TRP A 177 -7.15 4.36 -3.75
N ILE A 178 -5.88 4.66 -3.94
CA ILE A 178 -5.00 5.17 -2.90
C ILE A 178 -4.48 6.56 -3.27
N ILE A 179 -4.39 7.42 -2.26
CA ILE A 179 -3.70 8.70 -2.37
C ILE A 179 -2.32 8.50 -1.76
N ILE A 180 -1.27 8.72 -2.51
CA ILE A 180 0.10 8.57 -2.04
C ILE A 180 0.84 9.90 -2.04
N LYS A 181 1.82 9.99 -1.12
CA LYS A 181 2.93 10.95 -1.17
C LYS A 181 4.11 10.21 -1.79
N PRO A 182 4.50 10.51 -3.04
CA PRO A 182 5.65 9.89 -3.67
C PRO A 182 6.94 10.11 -2.87
N LEU A 183 7.80 9.10 -2.87
CA LEU A 183 9.13 9.16 -2.29
C LEU A 183 10.17 9.27 -3.42
N SER A 184 10.98 10.31 -3.38
CA SER A 184 12.00 10.57 -4.41
C SER A 184 13.23 9.68 -4.18
N PRO A 185 13.96 9.25 -5.24
CA PRO A 185 15.23 8.57 -5.08
C PRO A 185 16.27 9.53 -4.44
N VAL A 186 17.18 8.97 -3.66
CA VAL A 186 18.37 9.70 -3.20
C VAL A 186 19.31 9.87 -4.38
N SER A 187 20.05 11.00 -4.45
CA SER A 187 20.97 11.28 -5.53
C SER A 187 21.98 10.15 -5.71
N SER A 188 22.21 9.74 -6.96
CA SER A 188 23.19 8.71 -7.33
C SER A 188 24.66 9.13 -7.05
N THR A 189 24.91 10.43 -6.81
CA THR A 189 26.24 10.95 -6.45
C THR A 189 26.63 10.70 -5.01
N ILE A 190 25.69 10.25 -4.19
CA ILE A 190 25.95 9.92 -2.78
C ILE A 190 26.21 8.42 -2.69
N ASP A 191 27.38 8.05 -2.13
CA ASP A 191 27.68 6.67 -1.82
C ASP A 191 26.59 6.13 -0.91
N GLN A 192 25.85 5.14 -1.39
CA GLN A 192 24.76 4.56 -0.59
C GLN A 192 25.35 3.81 0.61
N PRO A 193 25.00 4.19 1.84
CA PRO A 193 25.54 3.55 3.05
C PRO A 193 25.26 2.04 3.10
N PHE A 194 24.25 1.60 2.38
CA PHE A 194 23.82 0.20 2.30
C PHE A 194 24.32 -0.52 1.05
N ALA A 195 25.23 0.07 0.26
CA ALA A 195 25.76 -0.55 -0.96
C ALA A 195 26.38 -1.93 -0.71
N GLN A 196 27.00 -2.12 0.46
CA GLN A 196 27.58 -3.41 0.86
C GLN A 196 26.52 -4.53 1.03
N LEU A 197 25.26 -4.17 1.31
CA LEU A 197 24.16 -5.12 1.44
C LEU A 197 23.58 -5.55 0.08
N GLY A 198 23.98 -4.89 -1.01
CA GLY A 198 23.55 -5.25 -2.37
C GLY A 198 23.91 -6.67 -2.77
N SER A 199 25.01 -7.21 -2.24
CA SER A 199 25.44 -8.60 -2.46
C SER A 199 24.44 -9.63 -1.90
N TYR A 200 23.63 -9.26 -0.93
CA TYR A 200 22.61 -10.13 -0.32
C TYR A 200 21.24 -10.05 -1.01
N ASN A 201 21.12 -9.25 -2.05
CA ASN A 201 19.87 -9.05 -2.83
C ASN A 201 18.63 -8.74 -1.98
N ILE A 202 18.81 -7.97 -0.91
CA ILE A 202 17.73 -7.67 0.07
C ILE A 202 16.68 -6.69 -0.51
N GLY A 203 16.91 -6.14 -1.71
CA GLY A 203 16.00 -5.16 -2.31
C GLY A 203 15.89 -3.84 -1.54
N LEU A 204 16.93 -3.51 -0.74
CA LEU A 204 16.94 -2.29 0.06
C LEU A 204 17.08 -1.06 -0.82
N SER A 205 16.19 -0.10 -0.63
CA SER A 205 16.23 1.18 -1.32
C SER A 205 16.15 2.35 -0.35
N LEU A 206 16.98 3.38 -0.61
CA LEU A 206 16.97 4.62 0.15
C LEU A 206 16.18 5.69 -0.61
N ARG A 207 15.24 6.33 0.08
CA ARG A 207 14.33 7.33 -0.50
C ARG A 207 14.34 8.61 0.30
N LYS A 208 14.27 9.75 -0.39
CA LYS A 208 14.16 11.08 0.19
C LYS A 208 12.71 11.35 0.57
N ILE A 209 12.49 11.93 1.76
CA ILE A 209 11.19 12.42 2.22
C ILE A 209 11.11 13.91 1.96
N GLU A 210 10.35 14.31 0.97
CA GLU A 210 10.14 15.74 0.66
C GLU A 210 8.96 16.28 1.47
N LYS A 211 9.11 17.53 1.98
CA LYS A 211 8.06 18.17 2.80
C LYS A 211 6.82 18.54 2.00
N ASN A 212 7.00 18.98 0.75
CA ASN A 212 5.94 19.54 -0.11
C ASN A 212 5.72 18.69 -1.37
N THR A 213 5.60 17.37 -1.20
CA THR A 213 5.34 16.49 -2.34
C THR A 213 3.89 16.58 -2.77
N THR A 214 3.66 16.77 -4.06
CA THR A 214 2.31 16.70 -4.64
C THR A 214 1.77 15.28 -4.50
N LYS A 215 0.60 15.15 -3.87
CA LYS A 215 -0.09 13.88 -3.74
C LYS A 215 -0.58 13.42 -5.11
N CYS A 216 -0.54 12.13 -5.36
CA CYS A 216 -1.10 11.52 -6.56
C CYS A 216 -2.06 10.38 -6.22
N ILE A 217 -2.97 10.09 -7.13
CA ILE A 217 -3.94 9.00 -7.01
C ILE A 217 -3.47 7.83 -7.87
N LEU A 218 -3.51 6.64 -7.30
CA LEU A 218 -3.22 5.37 -7.98
C LEU A 218 -4.34 4.36 -7.73
N HIS A 219 -4.54 3.46 -8.68
CA HIS A 219 -5.41 2.32 -8.48
C HIS A 219 -4.71 1.29 -7.57
N ILE A 220 -5.47 0.54 -6.79
CA ILE A 220 -4.88 -0.45 -5.87
C ILE A 220 -4.03 -1.50 -6.61
N ASP A 221 -4.40 -1.90 -7.82
CA ASP A 221 -3.64 -2.83 -8.65
C ASP A 221 -2.28 -2.30 -9.10
N GLU A 222 -1.98 -1.03 -8.89
CA GLU A 222 -0.66 -0.44 -9.18
C GLU A 222 0.32 -0.60 -8.00
N VAL A 223 -0.16 -1.08 -6.86
CA VAL A 223 0.68 -1.46 -5.73
C VAL A 223 1.36 -2.79 -6.06
N LEU A 224 2.66 -2.85 -5.84
CA LEU A 224 3.46 -4.06 -6.05
C LEU A 224 3.64 -4.82 -4.74
N ALA A 225 4.05 -4.12 -3.68
CA ALA A 225 4.33 -4.73 -2.39
C ALA A 225 4.19 -3.72 -1.25
N HIS A 226 3.99 -4.25 -0.06
CA HIS A 226 4.15 -3.52 1.19
C HIS A 226 5.64 -3.45 1.55
N CYS A 227 6.09 -2.34 2.16
CA CYS A 227 7.48 -2.15 2.52
C CYS A 227 7.68 -2.06 4.04
N ALA A 228 8.66 -2.79 4.55
CA ALA A 228 9.25 -2.45 5.84
C ALA A 228 10.13 -1.21 5.70
N TRP A 229 10.15 -0.34 6.71
CA TRP A 229 10.85 0.93 6.60
C TRP A 229 11.46 1.43 7.91
N ILE A 230 12.53 2.20 7.77
CA ILE A 230 13.15 2.94 8.87
C ILE A 230 13.40 4.38 8.39
N LYS A 231 13.03 5.35 9.21
CA LYS A 231 13.21 6.78 8.92
C LYS A 231 14.46 7.31 9.61
N TYR A 232 15.23 8.08 8.86
CA TYR A 232 16.43 8.79 9.33
C TYR A 232 16.22 10.29 9.20
N LYS A 233 16.72 11.03 10.17
CA LYS A 233 16.80 12.50 10.13
C LYS A 233 17.96 12.94 9.24
N SER A 234 17.95 14.22 8.86
CA SER A 234 19.06 14.86 8.20
C SER A 234 20.38 14.63 8.96
N GLY A 235 21.40 14.16 8.25
CA GLY A 235 22.73 13.87 8.79
C GLY A 235 22.87 12.61 9.65
N GLU A 236 21.76 11.91 9.98
CA GLU A 236 21.78 10.75 10.89
C GLU A 236 22.43 9.51 10.25
N LEU A 237 22.23 9.29 8.96
CA LEU A 237 22.77 8.15 8.24
C LEU A 237 24.21 8.42 7.73
N THR A 238 24.42 9.59 7.17
CA THR A 238 25.72 10.11 6.72
C THR A 238 25.66 11.63 6.60
N HIS A 239 26.77 12.32 6.85
CA HIS A 239 26.86 13.79 6.73
C HIS A 239 26.56 14.31 5.31
N LYS A 240 26.69 13.44 4.29
CA LYS A 240 26.38 13.78 2.89
C LYS A 240 24.87 13.85 2.61
N ILE A 241 24.00 13.33 3.51
CA ILE A 241 22.56 13.36 3.39
C ILE A 241 22.01 14.39 4.38
N ASP A 242 21.80 15.61 3.90
CA ASP A 242 21.33 16.77 4.67
C ASP A 242 19.81 16.92 4.72
N TYR A 243 19.07 15.85 4.39
CA TYR A 243 17.60 15.78 4.40
C TYR A 243 17.10 14.50 5.07
N ASN A 244 15.81 14.51 5.44
CA ASN A 244 15.18 13.30 5.96
C ASN A 244 15.04 12.25 4.87
N CYS A 245 15.40 11.01 5.19
CA CYS A 245 15.29 9.88 4.27
C CYS A 245 14.68 8.66 4.94
N MET A 246 14.35 7.68 4.14
CA MET A 246 13.74 6.43 4.56
C MET A 246 14.42 5.27 3.84
N ALA A 247 14.90 4.30 4.61
CA ALA A 247 15.36 3.02 4.07
C ALA A 247 14.16 2.09 3.99
N LEU A 248 13.98 1.45 2.85
CA LEU A 248 12.83 0.61 2.51
C LEU A 248 13.31 -0.76 2.07
N VAL A 249 12.59 -1.79 2.51
CA VAL A 249 12.73 -3.16 2.00
C VAL A 249 11.35 -3.62 1.56
N CYS A 250 11.21 -4.02 0.30
CA CYS A 250 9.97 -4.60 -0.19
C CYS A 250 9.76 -5.98 0.43
N LEU A 251 8.57 -6.21 0.93
CA LEU A 251 8.17 -7.52 1.42
C LEU A 251 7.48 -8.23 0.26
N ASP A 252 8.11 -9.28 -0.24
CA ASP A 252 7.50 -10.15 -1.26
C ASP A 252 6.29 -10.86 -0.64
N HIS A 253 5.19 -10.89 -1.38
CA HIS A 253 3.94 -11.54 -0.98
C HIS A 253 3.61 -12.70 -1.88
#